data_923a7b5bb6b26b34b6a4d5640d16a18e
#
_entry.id   923a7b5bb6b26b34b6a4d5640d16a18e
#
_cell.length_a   1.000
_cell.length_b   1.000
_cell.length_c   1.000
_cell.angle_alpha   90.00
_cell.angle_beta   90.00
_cell.angle_gamma   90.00
#
_symmetry.space_group_name_H-M   'P 1'
#
loop_
_entity.id
_entity.type
_entity.pdbx_description
1 polymer ?
#
loop_
_entity_poly.entity_id
_entity_poly.type
_entity_poly.pdbx_seq_one_letter_code
_entity_poly.pdbx_strand_id
1 'polypeptide(L)'
;MGGIITQTPKFLIGQEGQKLTLKCQQNFNHDTMYWYRQDSGKGLRLIYYSLLAGHLQKGDLSEGYDASREKKSSFSLTVTSAQKNEMAVFLCASSKRKNGAETLYFGSGTRLTVL
;
A
#
# COMPACT_ATOMS: atom_id res chain seq x y z
N MET A 1 19.69 -3.89 -10.53
CA MET A 1 20.21 -3.14 -9.73
C MET A 1 19.56 -2.92 -8.49
N GLY A 2 20.05 -2.88 -7.51
CA GLY A 2 19.82 -2.81 -6.15
C GLY A 2 18.78 -1.93 -5.50
N GLY A 3 17.62 -1.80 -6.04
CA GLY A 3 16.56 -1.06 -5.37
C GLY A 3 15.87 -1.89 -4.30
N ILE A 4 15.26 -1.22 -3.34
CA ILE A 4 14.42 -1.88 -2.33
C ILE A 4 13.15 -1.08 -2.10
N ILE A 5 12.14 -1.77 -1.55
CA ILE A 5 10.92 -1.14 -1.08
C ILE A 5 10.84 -1.34 0.42
N THR A 6 10.67 -0.24 1.15
CA THR A 6 10.58 -0.26 2.60
C THR A 6 9.18 0.12 3.04
N GLN A 7 8.53 -0.76 3.77
CA GLN A 7 7.22 -0.48 4.35
C GLN A 7 7.33 -0.35 5.86
N THR A 8 6.67 0.64 6.41
CA THR A 8 6.64 0.85 7.86
C THR A 8 5.23 1.18 8.30
N PRO A 9 4.81 0.65 9.45
CA PRO A 9 5.51 -0.33 10.28
C PRO A 9 5.37 -1.74 9.73
N LYS A 10 6.11 -2.71 10.24
CA LYS A 10 5.95 -4.11 9.85
C LYS A 10 4.71 -4.72 10.50
N PHE A 11 4.43 -4.31 11.72
CA PHE A 11 3.25 -4.76 12.48
C PHE A 11 2.56 -3.54 13.04
N LEU A 12 1.25 -3.50 12.92
CA LEU A 12 0.46 -2.38 13.40
C LEU A 12 -0.75 -2.93 14.15
N ILE A 13 -0.83 -2.58 15.44
CA ILE A 13 -1.97 -2.97 16.27
C ILE A 13 -2.77 -1.70 16.50
N GLY A 14 -4.04 -1.72 16.10
CA GLY A 14 -4.92 -0.58 16.24
C GLY A 14 -6.17 -0.92 17.02
N GLN A 15 -6.97 0.10 17.24
CA GLN A 15 -8.27 -0.03 17.91
C GLN A 15 -9.37 0.43 16.97
N GLU A 16 -10.56 -0.10 17.20
CA GLU A 16 -11.72 0.23 16.40
C GLU A 16 -11.91 1.75 16.31
N GLY A 17 -12.15 2.23 15.09
CA GLY A 17 -12.38 3.64 14.82
C GLY A 17 -11.12 4.47 14.63
N GLN A 18 -9.97 3.90 14.88
CA GLN A 18 -8.71 4.63 14.79
C GLN A 18 -8.32 4.85 13.33
N LYS A 19 -7.72 6.00 13.06
CA LYS A 19 -7.16 6.34 11.76
C LYS A 19 -5.71 5.89 11.76
N LEU A 20 -5.34 5.04 10.81
CA LEU A 20 -4.00 4.44 10.78
C LEU A 20 -3.33 4.72 9.45
N THR A 21 -2.05 5.09 9.49
CA THR A 21 -1.30 5.40 8.28
C THR A 21 -0.12 4.46 8.12
N LEU A 22 -0.01 3.89 6.91
CA LEU A 22 1.07 3.02 6.51
C LEU A 22 1.93 3.75 5.49
N LYS A 23 3.23 3.57 5.57
CA LYS A 23 4.15 4.27 4.69
C LYS A 23 4.94 3.29 3.84
N CYS A 24 5.24 3.73 2.63
CA CYS A 24 6.03 2.96 1.70
C CYS A 24 7.00 3.88 0.98
N GLN A 25 8.26 3.43 0.91
CA GLN A 25 9.29 4.17 0.19
C GLN A 25 10.02 3.23 -0.74
N GLN A 26 10.41 3.71 -1.90
CA GLN A 26 11.19 2.93 -2.86
C GLN A 26 12.33 3.78 -3.40
N ASN A 27 13.45 3.14 -3.66
CA ASN A 27 14.61 3.81 -4.25
C ASN A 27 14.97 3.24 -5.61
N PHE A 28 14.01 2.61 -6.29
CA PHE A 28 14.17 2.15 -7.66
C PHE A 28 14.07 3.26 -8.69
N ASN A 29 13.59 4.43 -8.29
CA ASN A 29 13.24 5.51 -9.22
C ASN A 29 12.08 5.11 -10.15
N HIS A 30 11.15 4.33 -9.62
CA HIS A 30 9.97 3.90 -10.37
C HIS A 30 8.89 4.96 -10.38
N ASP A 31 8.19 5.10 -11.49
CA ASP A 31 7.09 6.05 -11.60
C ASP A 31 5.84 5.57 -10.89
N THR A 32 5.53 4.29 -10.98
CA THR A 32 4.25 3.76 -10.53
C THR A 32 4.37 3.02 -9.22
N MET A 33 3.44 3.29 -8.31
CA MET A 33 3.38 2.60 -7.03
C MET A 33 1.96 2.12 -6.76
N TYR A 34 1.83 1.06 -5.94
CA TYR A 34 0.57 0.37 -5.69
C TYR A 34 0.44 0.03 -4.22
N TRP A 35 -0.79 0.05 -3.70
CA TRP A 35 -1.14 -0.54 -2.41
C TRP A 35 -2.14 -1.65 -2.61
N TYR A 36 -1.82 -2.83 -2.09
CA TYR A 36 -2.68 -4.02 -2.12
C TYR A 36 -3.01 -4.45 -0.71
N ARG A 37 -4.12 -5.17 -0.59
CA ARG A 37 -4.49 -5.84 0.66
C ARG A 37 -4.63 -7.32 0.38
N GLN A 38 -4.13 -8.14 1.30
CA GLN A 38 -4.30 -9.59 1.25
C GLN A 38 -4.94 -10.07 2.54
N ASP A 39 -6.07 -10.74 2.41
CA ASP A 39 -6.74 -11.40 3.51
C ASP A 39 -6.35 -12.86 3.51
N SER A 40 -6.46 -13.52 4.68
CA SER A 40 -6.01 -14.90 4.85
C SER A 40 -6.65 -15.82 3.79
N GLY A 41 -5.82 -16.55 3.08
CA GLY A 41 -6.27 -17.51 2.09
C GLY A 41 -6.81 -16.90 0.81
N LYS A 42 -6.62 -15.60 0.60
CA LYS A 42 -7.15 -14.93 -0.59
C LYS A 42 -6.05 -14.24 -1.37
N GLY A 43 -6.34 -13.90 -2.62
CA GLY A 43 -5.41 -13.16 -3.47
C GLY A 43 -5.33 -11.69 -3.10
N LEU A 44 -4.41 -11.01 -3.75
CA LEU A 44 -4.23 -9.57 -3.57
C LEU A 44 -5.38 -8.81 -4.19
N ARG A 45 -5.80 -7.74 -3.50
CA ARG A 45 -6.80 -6.83 -4.03
C ARG A 45 -6.23 -5.42 -4.02
N LEU A 46 -6.35 -4.72 -5.15
CA LEU A 46 -5.78 -3.39 -5.32
C LEU A 46 -6.64 -2.35 -4.62
N ILE A 47 -6.01 -1.55 -3.77
CA ILE A 47 -6.69 -0.48 -3.03
C ILE A 47 -6.56 0.84 -3.79
N TYR A 48 -5.33 1.27 -4.01
CA TYR A 48 -4.99 2.50 -4.74
C TYR A 48 -3.72 2.29 -5.53
N TYR A 49 -3.57 3.04 -6.60
CA TYR A 49 -2.28 3.13 -7.28
C TYR A 49 -2.04 4.56 -7.74
N SER A 50 -0.79 4.83 -8.07
CA SER A 50 -0.34 6.14 -8.51
C SER A 50 0.61 5.96 -9.67
N LEU A 51 0.29 6.50 -10.84
CA LEU A 51 1.12 6.37 -12.03
C LEU A 51 2.38 7.20 -11.95
N LEU A 52 2.29 8.33 -11.24
CA LEU A 52 3.44 9.21 -11.01
C LEU A 52 3.10 10.13 -9.84
N ALA A 53 4.10 10.88 -9.37
CA ALA A 53 3.91 11.77 -8.23
C ALA A 53 2.72 12.70 -8.46
N GLY A 54 1.88 12.85 -7.47
CA GLY A 54 0.68 13.68 -7.53
C GLY A 54 -0.54 13.00 -8.11
N HIS A 55 -0.39 11.81 -8.70
CA HIS A 55 -1.52 11.10 -9.30
C HIS A 55 -2.04 10.03 -8.34
N LEU A 56 -3.36 9.92 -8.23
CA LEU A 56 -4.02 8.87 -7.45
C LEU A 56 -5.15 8.28 -8.25
N GLN A 57 -5.25 6.96 -8.21
CA GLN A 57 -6.32 6.24 -8.87
C GLN A 57 -6.85 5.16 -7.93
N LYS A 58 -8.17 5.09 -7.79
CA LYS A 58 -8.81 4.08 -6.97
C LYS A 58 -8.69 2.71 -7.61
N GLY A 59 -8.40 1.69 -6.79
CA GLY A 59 -8.53 0.31 -7.18
C GLY A 59 -9.93 -0.20 -6.82
N ASP A 60 -10.09 -1.53 -6.84
CA ASP A 60 -11.39 -2.14 -6.57
C ASP A 60 -11.79 -2.08 -5.10
N LEU A 61 -10.82 -1.89 -4.20
CA LEU A 61 -11.04 -1.93 -2.76
C LEU A 61 -10.67 -0.60 -2.12
N SER A 62 -11.13 0.50 -2.68
CA SER A 62 -10.70 1.82 -2.19
C SER A 62 -11.55 2.37 -1.05
N GLU A 63 -12.75 1.86 -0.85
CA GLU A 63 -13.64 2.38 0.18
C GLU A 63 -13.05 2.13 1.57
N GLY A 64 -13.01 3.16 2.39
CA GLY A 64 -12.42 3.08 3.73
C GLY A 64 -10.94 3.40 3.75
N TYR A 65 -10.38 3.81 2.63
CA TYR A 65 -8.95 4.13 2.52
C TYR A 65 -8.74 5.46 1.82
N ASP A 66 -7.64 6.12 2.17
CA ASP A 66 -7.11 7.25 1.42
C ASP A 66 -5.66 6.95 1.11
N ALA A 67 -5.09 7.64 0.15
CA ALA A 67 -3.69 7.46 -0.21
C ALA A 67 -3.09 8.80 -0.60
N SER A 68 -1.76 8.89 -0.55
CA SER A 68 -1.06 10.11 -0.93
C SER A 68 0.26 9.76 -1.58
N ARG A 69 0.52 10.36 -2.73
CA ARG A 69 1.77 10.21 -3.47
C ARG A 69 2.41 11.58 -3.65
N GLU A 70 3.00 12.10 -2.58
CA GLU A 70 3.58 13.45 -2.61
C GLU A 70 4.90 13.50 -3.34
N LYS A 71 5.64 12.42 -3.28
CA LYS A 71 6.95 12.30 -3.93
C LYS A 71 6.99 11.03 -4.75
N LYS A 72 7.88 11.01 -5.73
CA LYS A 72 8.09 9.82 -6.55
C LYS A 72 8.45 8.61 -5.69
N SER A 73 9.25 8.81 -4.65
CA SER A 73 9.79 7.73 -3.80
C SER A 73 8.86 7.31 -2.67
N SER A 74 7.70 7.95 -2.48
CA SER A 74 6.93 7.76 -1.27
C SER A 74 5.44 7.67 -1.55
N PHE A 75 4.79 6.64 -1.01
CA PHE A 75 3.36 6.43 -1.20
C PHE A 75 2.75 5.96 0.12
N SER A 76 1.86 6.74 0.69
CA SER A 76 1.23 6.38 1.95
C SER A 76 -0.19 5.92 1.77
N LEU A 77 -0.64 5.05 2.66
CA LEU A 77 -2.02 4.55 2.69
C LEU A 77 -2.59 4.85 4.08
N THR A 78 -3.80 5.38 4.13
CA THR A 78 -4.49 5.63 5.38
C THR A 78 -5.74 4.78 5.45
N VAL A 79 -5.87 4.01 6.54
CA VAL A 79 -7.12 3.34 6.91
C VAL A 79 -7.91 4.40 7.64
N THR A 80 -9.04 4.85 7.08
CA THR A 80 -9.74 6.02 7.62
C THR A 80 -10.41 5.73 8.97
N SER A 81 -10.87 4.49 9.16
CA SER A 81 -11.49 4.09 10.43
C SER A 81 -11.34 2.58 10.57
N ALA A 82 -10.46 2.15 11.45
CA ALA A 82 -10.15 0.73 11.63
C ALA A 82 -11.40 -0.02 12.10
N GLN A 83 -11.61 -1.21 11.54
CA GLN A 83 -12.75 -2.05 11.86
C GLN A 83 -12.38 -3.06 12.92
N LYS A 84 -13.25 -3.22 13.92
CA LYS A 84 -13.01 -4.18 15.00
C LYS A 84 -12.77 -5.58 14.43
N ASN A 85 -11.78 -6.26 15.01
CA ASN A 85 -11.38 -7.61 14.62
C ASN A 85 -10.81 -7.72 13.21
N GLU A 86 -10.46 -6.61 12.60
CA GLU A 86 -9.82 -6.63 11.29
C GLU A 86 -8.41 -7.17 11.38
N MET A 87 -8.05 -8.07 10.45
CA MET A 87 -6.71 -8.60 10.31
C MET A 87 -6.41 -8.72 8.83
N ALA A 88 -5.32 -8.14 8.40
CA ALA A 88 -4.94 -8.17 6.98
C ALA A 88 -3.45 -7.85 6.84
N VAL A 89 -2.90 -8.21 5.68
CA VAL A 89 -1.55 -7.80 5.30
C VAL A 89 -1.68 -6.80 4.16
N PHE A 90 -0.99 -5.67 4.31
CA PHE A 90 -0.96 -4.64 3.28
C PHE A 90 0.40 -4.68 2.59
N LEU A 91 0.38 -4.67 1.27
CA LEU A 91 1.59 -4.78 0.46
C LEU A 91 1.70 -3.59 -0.47
N CYS A 92 2.85 -2.95 -0.42
CA CYS A 92 3.21 -1.89 -1.34
C CYS A 92 4.03 -2.47 -2.47
N ALA A 93 3.87 -1.95 -3.67
CA ALA A 93 4.65 -2.39 -4.81
C ALA A 93 5.00 -1.19 -5.68
N SER A 94 6.00 -1.37 -6.54
CA SER A 94 6.34 -0.37 -7.54
C SER A 94 6.72 -1.02 -8.87
N SER A 95 6.63 -0.24 -9.94
CA SER A 95 7.08 -0.65 -11.26
C SER A 95 7.53 0.58 -12.03
N LYS A 96 8.26 0.35 -13.12
CA LYS A 96 8.71 1.48 -13.95
C LYS A 96 7.52 2.26 -14.47
N ARG A 97 6.48 1.57 -14.91
CA ARG A 97 5.22 2.16 -15.36
C ARG A 97 4.15 1.08 -15.38
N LYS A 98 2.91 1.52 -15.41
CA LYS A 98 1.81 0.56 -15.42
C LYS A 98 1.55 0.07 -16.83
N ASN A 99 1.91 -1.18 -17.10
CA ASN A 99 1.46 -1.90 -18.29
C ASN A 99 1.48 -3.40 -17.96
N GLY A 100 0.84 -4.19 -18.80
CA GLY A 100 0.60 -5.59 -18.52
C GLY A 100 1.84 -6.44 -18.39
N ALA A 101 2.97 -6.00 -18.94
CA ALA A 101 4.20 -6.76 -18.92
C ALA A 101 5.20 -6.27 -17.87
N GLU A 102 4.88 -5.20 -17.15
CA GLU A 102 5.83 -4.64 -16.19
C GLU A 102 6.01 -5.56 -14.99
N THR A 103 7.25 -5.70 -14.55
CA THR A 103 7.55 -6.42 -13.31
C THR A 103 7.18 -5.54 -12.13
N LEU A 104 6.45 -6.12 -11.19
CA LEU A 104 6.16 -5.46 -9.92
C LEU A 104 7.19 -5.88 -8.89
N TYR A 105 7.66 -4.92 -8.11
CA TYR A 105 8.55 -5.17 -6.99
C TYR A 105 7.78 -4.86 -5.72
N PHE A 106 7.81 -5.77 -4.75
CA PHE A 106 6.99 -5.67 -3.55
C PHE A 106 7.81 -5.38 -2.30
N GLY A 107 7.21 -4.63 -1.38
CA GLY A 107 7.73 -4.52 -0.02
C GLY A 107 7.43 -5.79 0.77
N SER A 108 7.90 -5.83 2.01
CA SER A 108 7.74 -7.02 2.86
C SER A 108 6.40 -7.10 3.56
N GLY A 109 5.59 -6.06 3.46
CA GLY A 109 4.24 -6.07 4.01
C GLY A 109 4.12 -5.43 5.38
N THR A 110 2.90 -5.00 5.68
CA THR A 110 2.51 -4.53 7.02
C THR A 110 1.36 -5.41 7.48
N ARG A 111 1.51 -6.06 8.62
CA ARG A 111 0.44 -6.86 9.20
C ARG A 111 -0.36 -6.00 10.16
N LEU A 112 -1.63 -5.80 9.85
CA LEU A 112 -2.55 -5.01 10.68
C LEU A 112 -3.42 -5.95 11.50
N THR A 113 -3.56 -5.65 12.79
CA THR A 113 -4.51 -6.32 13.69
C THR A 113 -5.26 -5.23 14.43
N VAL A 114 -6.60 -5.26 14.40
CA VAL A 114 -7.43 -4.30 15.12
C VAL A 114 -8.12 -5.04 16.27
N LEU A 115 -7.89 -4.53 17.48
CA LEU A 115 -8.43 -5.13 18.70
C LEU A 115 -9.82 -4.63 19.01
#